data_c0018956c33b026f2303f4c4dd41cae9
#
_entry.id   c0018956c33b026f2303f4c4dd41cae9
#
_cell.length_a   1.000
_cell.length_b   1.000
_cell.length_c   1.000
_cell.angle_alpha   90.00
_cell.angle_beta   90.00
_cell.angle_gamma   90.00
#
_symmetry.space_group_name_H-M   'P 1'
#
loop_
_entity.id
_entity.type
_entity.pdbx_description
1 polymer ?
#
loop_
_entity_poly.entity_id
_entity_poly.type
_entity_poly.pdbx_seq_one_letter_code
_entity_poly.pdbx_strand_id
1 'polypeptide(L)'
;MNEFQLKYGCNPNQKPSRIFMADGSDLPVEILNGRPGYINFLDAFNGYQLVKELKKATGLPAATSFKHVSPAGAAVGLPLTDVEKKIYWVDEAIGELSPIACAYARARGADRMSSFGDFISLSDVCDVAIAKLIQHEVSDGIVAPGYEPEALEILKAKKKGNYNIIKIDPEYKPEPIERKQVFGVTFEQGRNEFVIDKELLSNVVTENKEITESAKIDMIIALITLKYTQSNSVCYVKNGQAIGIGAGQQSRIHCTRLAGQKADNWYLRQNPKVLNLPFKDGVGRADRDNAIDLYIGDEYEDILNDWERVFTEKPSVFTVEEKKEWLAGNTDVTIGSDAFFPFGDNIERAYKSGVKYVAQPGGSVRDDQVIETANKHGMAMCFTGMRLFHH
;
A
#
# COMPACT_ATOMS: atom_id res chain seq x y z
N MET A 1 -1.65 -5.65 30.02
CA MET A 1 -2.20 -6.96 29.58
C MET A 1 -1.09 -7.71 28.87
N ASN A 2 -0.65 -8.83 29.43
CA ASN A 2 0.50 -9.60 28.91
C ASN A 2 0.11 -10.68 27.88
N GLU A 3 -1.18 -10.92 27.71
CA GLU A 3 -1.69 -11.94 26.77
C GLU A 3 -3.10 -11.58 26.31
N PHE A 4 -3.46 -11.96 25.08
CA PHE A 4 -4.81 -11.82 24.53
C PHE A 4 -5.22 -13.12 23.83
N GLN A 5 -6.32 -13.72 24.30
CA GLN A 5 -6.86 -14.94 23.72
C GLN A 5 -7.59 -14.64 22.42
N LEU A 6 -7.30 -15.41 21.38
CA LEU A 6 -7.91 -15.31 20.08
C LEU A 6 -8.96 -16.40 19.88
N LYS A 7 -9.95 -16.14 19.03
CA LYS A 7 -11.00 -17.11 18.71
C LYS A 7 -10.42 -18.36 18.02
N TYR A 8 -9.44 -18.15 17.13
CA TYR A 8 -8.66 -19.17 16.41
C TYR A 8 -7.42 -18.50 15.81
N GLY A 9 -6.52 -19.28 15.24
CA GLY A 9 -5.33 -18.80 14.51
C GLY A 9 -5.66 -18.28 13.11
N CYS A 10 -4.89 -18.67 12.10
CA CYS A 10 -5.17 -18.28 10.72
C CYS A 10 -6.51 -18.86 10.22
N ASN A 11 -6.88 -20.04 10.72
CA ASN A 11 -8.10 -20.75 10.31
C ASN A 11 -8.92 -21.22 11.51
N PRO A 12 -10.24 -21.43 11.36
CA PRO A 12 -11.13 -21.81 12.46
C PRO A 12 -10.76 -23.09 13.21
N ASN A 13 -10.06 -24.01 12.58
CA ASN A 13 -9.60 -25.26 13.18
C ASN A 13 -8.29 -25.10 13.99
N GLN A 14 -7.59 -23.99 13.85
CA GLN A 14 -6.31 -23.75 14.52
C GLN A 14 -6.55 -23.17 15.92
N LYS A 15 -6.83 -24.04 16.85
CA LYS A 15 -7.09 -23.75 18.28
C LYS A 15 -6.24 -24.63 19.17
N PRO A 16 -5.79 -24.14 20.36
CA PRO A 16 -6.01 -22.79 20.90
C PRO A 16 -5.20 -21.72 20.14
N SER A 17 -5.52 -20.43 20.35
CA SER A 17 -4.81 -19.31 19.75
C SER A 17 -4.75 -18.13 20.68
N ARG A 18 -3.58 -17.48 20.75
CA ARG A 18 -3.32 -16.28 21.56
C ARG A 18 -2.16 -15.47 21.01
N ILE A 19 -2.11 -14.22 21.41
CA ILE A 19 -0.88 -13.41 21.32
C ILE A 19 -0.39 -13.11 22.73
N PHE A 20 0.91 -13.06 22.93
CA PHE A 20 1.53 -12.80 24.24
C PHE A 20 2.99 -12.36 24.09
N MET A 21 3.55 -11.74 25.12
CA MET A 21 4.96 -11.42 25.18
C MET A 21 5.73 -12.60 25.80
N ALA A 22 6.76 -13.08 25.10
CA ALA A 22 7.55 -14.23 25.54
C ALA A 22 8.28 -14.01 26.86
N ASP A 23 8.61 -12.76 27.19
CA ASP A 23 9.24 -12.35 28.46
C ASP A 23 8.24 -12.11 29.60
N GLY A 24 6.94 -12.25 29.34
CA GLY A 24 5.86 -12.03 30.29
C GLY A 24 5.49 -10.56 30.52
N SER A 25 6.12 -9.62 29.80
CA SER A 25 5.75 -8.20 29.83
C SER A 25 4.37 -7.95 29.23
N ASP A 26 3.85 -6.74 29.39
CA ASP A 26 2.60 -6.35 28.77
C ASP A 26 2.75 -6.21 27.24
N LEU A 27 1.67 -6.54 26.52
CA LEU A 27 1.56 -6.28 25.08
C LEU A 27 1.69 -4.77 24.81
N PRO A 28 2.37 -4.37 23.73
CA PRO A 28 2.54 -2.96 23.37
C PRO A 28 1.27 -2.32 22.79
N VAL A 29 0.11 -2.92 23.03
CA VAL A 29 -1.18 -2.48 22.48
C VAL A 29 -2.27 -2.52 23.56
N GLU A 30 -3.26 -1.63 23.35
CA GLU A 30 -4.54 -1.63 24.06
C GLU A 30 -5.67 -1.79 23.02
N ILE A 31 -6.58 -2.71 23.26
CA ILE A 31 -7.73 -2.93 22.38
C ILE A 31 -8.87 -2.04 22.88
N LEU A 32 -9.16 -0.97 22.12
CA LEU A 32 -10.18 0.02 22.51
C LEU A 32 -11.59 -0.43 22.11
N ASN A 33 -11.72 -1.26 21.10
CA ASN A 33 -12.99 -1.79 20.64
C ASN A 33 -12.79 -3.04 19.78
N GLY A 34 -13.84 -3.85 19.67
CA GLY A 34 -13.83 -5.05 18.85
C GLY A 34 -13.06 -6.22 19.46
N ARG A 35 -12.83 -7.23 18.65
CA ARG A 35 -12.05 -8.42 19.00
C ARG A 35 -11.17 -8.84 17.82
N PRO A 36 -9.99 -8.21 17.66
CA PRO A 36 -9.10 -8.51 16.54
C PRO A 36 -8.69 -9.97 16.52
N GLY A 37 -8.60 -10.53 15.32
CA GLY A 37 -8.13 -11.90 15.12
C GLY A 37 -6.63 -11.99 14.87
N TYR A 38 -6.16 -13.22 14.68
CA TYR A 38 -4.75 -13.53 14.45
C TYR A 38 -4.14 -12.74 13.29
N ILE A 39 -4.80 -12.75 12.12
CA ILE A 39 -4.32 -12.03 10.92
C ILE A 39 -4.42 -10.52 11.13
N ASN A 40 -5.45 -10.03 11.81
CA ASN A 40 -5.57 -8.61 12.12
C ASN A 40 -4.37 -8.08 12.93
N PHE A 41 -3.88 -8.84 13.90
CA PHE A 41 -2.69 -8.46 14.66
C PHE A 41 -1.41 -8.52 13.82
N LEU A 42 -1.28 -9.49 12.93
CA LEU A 42 -0.16 -9.53 11.98
C LEU A 42 -0.16 -8.29 11.07
N ASP A 43 -1.32 -7.92 10.54
CA ASP A 43 -1.49 -6.71 9.74
C ASP A 43 -1.15 -5.45 10.57
N ALA A 44 -1.69 -5.35 11.79
CA ALA A 44 -1.48 -4.20 12.66
C ALA A 44 0.01 -3.99 13.01
N PHE A 45 0.71 -5.04 13.40
CA PHE A 45 2.11 -4.93 13.81
C PHE A 45 3.06 -4.69 12.63
N ASN A 46 2.82 -5.30 11.49
CA ASN A 46 3.60 -5.03 10.28
C ASN A 46 3.30 -3.63 9.72
N GLY A 47 2.03 -3.27 9.63
CA GLY A 47 1.60 -1.97 9.11
C GLY A 47 2.10 -0.80 9.98
N TYR A 48 2.05 -0.94 11.30
CA TYR A 48 2.55 0.12 12.18
C TYR A 48 4.06 0.33 12.08
N GLN A 49 4.85 -0.73 11.96
CA GLN A 49 6.29 -0.60 11.70
C GLN A 49 6.56 0.16 10.39
N LEU A 50 5.84 -0.16 9.34
CA LEU A 50 5.96 0.51 8.04
C LEU A 50 5.72 2.03 8.18
N VAL A 51 4.61 2.44 8.77
CA VAL A 51 4.28 3.88 8.88
C VAL A 51 5.21 4.63 9.84
N LYS A 52 5.67 3.98 10.90
CA LYS A 52 6.66 4.55 11.82
C LYS A 52 7.99 4.82 11.11
N GLU A 53 8.45 3.88 10.28
CA GLU A 53 9.66 4.07 9.46
C GLU A 53 9.48 5.16 8.40
N LEU A 54 8.34 5.18 7.70
CA LEU A 54 8.05 6.23 6.70
C LEU A 54 8.08 7.62 7.32
N LYS A 55 7.44 7.80 8.47
CA LYS A 55 7.45 9.08 9.17
C LYS A 55 8.85 9.49 9.58
N LYS A 56 9.64 8.56 10.11
CA LYS A 56 11.04 8.82 10.51
C LYS A 56 11.90 9.22 9.31
N ALA A 57 11.75 8.54 8.18
CA ALA A 57 12.57 8.76 6.99
C ALA A 57 12.19 10.03 6.21
N THR A 58 10.91 10.40 6.19
CA THR A 58 10.39 11.50 5.37
C THR A 58 10.04 12.76 6.17
N GLY A 59 9.85 12.64 7.48
CA GLY A 59 9.34 13.72 8.33
C GLY A 59 7.85 14.02 8.14
N LEU A 60 7.14 13.22 7.34
CA LEU A 60 5.73 13.39 7.03
C LEU A 60 4.89 12.31 7.73
N PRO A 61 3.67 12.63 8.18
CA PRO A 61 2.72 11.62 8.63
C PRO A 61 2.51 10.56 7.55
N ALA A 62 2.35 9.31 7.96
CA ALA A 62 2.23 8.18 7.06
C ALA A 62 1.06 7.26 7.43
N ALA A 63 0.52 6.60 6.41
CA ALA A 63 -0.54 5.61 6.55
C ALA A 63 -0.31 4.43 5.63
N THR A 64 -0.85 3.27 5.99
CA THR A 64 -0.88 2.09 5.13
C THR A 64 -2.20 1.34 5.28
N SER A 65 -2.61 0.70 4.20
CA SER A 65 -3.73 -0.24 4.13
C SER A 65 -3.15 -1.63 3.94
N PHE A 66 -3.36 -2.51 4.91
CA PHE A 66 -2.83 -3.87 4.92
C PHE A 66 -3.94 -4.89 4.65
N LYS A 67 -3.59 -5.93 3.93
CA LYS A 67 -4.44 -7.10 3.75
C LYS A 67 -3.59 -8.34 3.48
N HIS A 68 -3.93 -9.45 4.14
CA HIS A 68 -3.16 -10.71 4.04
C HIS A 68 -1.66 -10.51 4.32
N VAL A 69 -1.36 -9.74 5.37
CA VAL A 69 0.01 -9.50 5.86
C VAL A 69 0.93 -8.82 4.84
N SER A 70 0.34 -8.03 3.94
CA SER A 70 1.08 -7.20 2.98
C SER A 70 0.36 -5.88 2.75
N PRO A 71 1.07 -4.78 2.46
CA PRO A 71 0.43 -3.52 2.14
C PRO A 71 -0.26 -3.59 0.77
N ALA A 72 -1.51 -3.17 0.72
CA ALA A 72 -2.23 -2.86 -0.51
C ALA A 72 -1.91 -1.43 -0.99
N GLY A 73 -1.56 -0.56 -0.05
CA GLY A 73 -1.12 0.81 -0.29
C GLY A 73 -0.36 1.37 0.89
N ALA A 74 0.49 2.35 0.62
CA ALA A 74 1.24 3.10 1.62
C ALA A 74 1.49 4.52 1.11
N ALA A 75 1.43 5.52 1.97
CA ALA A 75 1.57 6.92 1.55
C ALA A 75 2.01 7.83 2.69
N VAL A 76 2.53 8.99 2.31
CA VAL A 76 2.81 10.11 3.20
C VAL A 76 1.81 11.24 3.01
N GLY A 77 1.71 12.14 3.98
CA GLY A 77 0.69 13.18 4.06
C GLY A 77 0.95 14.38 3.16
N LEU A 78 0.84 14.21 1.86
CA LEU A 78 0.85 15.30 0.89
C LEU A 78 -0.58 15.70 0.51
N PRO A 79 -0.85 16.99 0.22
CA PRO A 79 -2.19 17.45 -0.18
C PRO A 79 -2.73 16.68 -1.38
N LEU A 80 -4.04 16.42 -1.38
CA LEU A 80 -4.74 15.79 -2.50
C LEU A 80 -5.08 16.81 -3.58
N THR A 81 -4.94 16.39 -4.85
CA THR A 81 -5.53 17.12 -5.98
C THR A 81 -7.04 16.89 -6.03
N ASP A 82 -7.76 17.72 -6.79
CA ASP A 82 -9.22 17.55 -6.96
C ASP A 82 -9.56 16.21 -7.62
N VAL A 83 -8.74 15.73 -8.54
CA VAL A 83 -8.91 14.42 -9.17
C VAL A 83 -8.69 13.29 -8.16
N GLU A 84 -7.64 13.40 -7.35
CA GLU A 84 -7.36 12.41 -6.29
C GLU A 84 -8.51 12.35 -5.27
N LYS A 85 -9.09 13.48 -4.87
CA LYS A 85 -10.27 13.49 -4.01
C LYS A 85 -11.44 12.70 -4.63
N LYS A 86 -11.66 12.85 -5.93
CA LYS A 86 -12.71 12.10 -6.65
C LYS A 86 -12.46 10.60 -6.68
N ILE A 87 -11.26 10.18 -7.08
CA ILE A 87 -10.95 8.76 -7.19
C ILE A 87 -10.80 8.05 -5.85
N TYR A 88 -10.55 8.79 -4.76
CA TYR A 88 -10.47 8.27 -3.39
C TYR A 88 -11.76 8.41 -2.60
N TRP A 89 -12.85 8.85 -3.24
CA TRP A 89 -14.17 9.02 -2.62
C TRP A 89 -14.13 9.97 -1.40
N VAL A 90 -13.32 11.02 -1.45
CA VAL A 90 -13.29 12.06 -0.41
C VAL A 90 -14.51 12.96 -0.58
N ASP A 91 -15.40 12.92 0.40
CA ASP A 91 -16.60 13.76 0.42
C ASP A 91 -16.23 15.20 0.75
N GLU A 92 -16.71 16.16 -0.04
CA GLU A 92 -16.52 17.59 0.19
C GLU A 92 -17.06 18.04 1.57
N ALA A 93 -18.09 17.36 2.08
CA ALA A 93 -18.65 17.63 3.40
C ALA A 93 -17.68 17.37 4.57
N ILE A 94 -16.59 16.61 4.35
CA ILE A 94 -15.57 16.37 5.36
C ILE A 94 -14.71 17.62 5.58
N GLY A 95 -14.60 18.49 4.57
CA GLY A 95 -13.80 19.70 4.60
C GLY A 95 -12.31 19.45 4.28
N GLU A 96 -11.47 20.32 4.80
CA GLU A 96 -10.01 20.23 4.59
C GLU A 96 -9.44 19.03 5.36
N LEU A 97 -8.61 18.23 4.68
CA LEU A 97 -7.93 17.08 5.28
C LEU A 97 -6.60 17.48 5.91
N SER A 98 -6.36 17.00 7.13
CA SER A 98 -5.04 17.07 7.76
C SER A 98 -4.01 16.24 6.98
N PRO A 99 -2.70 16.46 7.20
CA PRO A 99 -1.67 15.64 6.57
C PRO A 99 -1.85 14.14 6.80
N ILE A 100 -2.20 13.69 8.01
CA ILE A 100 -2.43 12.27 8.27
C ILE A 100 -3.68 11.75 7.56
N ALA A 101 -4.72 12.54 7.42
CA ALA A 101 -5.91 12.19 6.65
C ALA A 101 -5.61 12.09 5.15
N CYS A 102 -4.77 12.97 4.61
CA CYS A 102 -4.26 12.86 3.24
C CYS A 102 -3.47 11.57 3.03
N ALA A 103 -2.59 11.21 3.96
CA ALA A 103 -1.84 9.97 3.92
C ALA A 103 -2.77 8.74 3.87
N TYR A 104 -3.78 8.71 4.72
CA TYR A 104 -4.79 7.65 4.74
C TYR A 104 -5.55 7.54 3.41
N ALA A 105 -6.07 8.65 2.91
CA ALA A 105 -6.82 8.67 1.66
C ALA A 105 -5.99 8.15 0.48
N ARG A 106 -4.72 8.54 0.40
CA ARG A 106 -3.75 8.07 -0.60
C ARG A 106 -3.44 6.58 -0.45
N ALA A 107 -3.14 6.13 0.76
CA ALA A 107 -2.74 4.75 1.03
C ALA A 107 -3.85 3.76 0.69
N ARG A 108 -5.08 4.06 1.09
CA ARG A 108 -6.23 3.21 0.78
C ARG A 108 -6.74 3.37 -0.64
N GLY A 109 -6.69 4.61 -1.15
CA GLY A 109 -7.30 4.97 -2.43
C GLY A 109 -6.56 4.44 -3.66
N ALA A 110 -5.27 4.17 -3.55
CA ALA A 110 -4.46 3.75 -4.69
C ALA A 110 -4.89 2.39 -5.26
N ASP A 111 -5.25 1.44 -4.40
CA ASP A 111 -5.77 0.12 -4.79
C ASP A 111 -7.01 -0.20 -3.95
N ARG A 112 -8.13 0.32 -4.37
CA ARG A 112 -9.40 0.21 -3.64
C ARG A 112 -9.93 -1.23 -3.61
N MET A 113 -9.63 -2.03 -4.65
CA MET A 113 -10.03 -3.43 -4.72
C MET A 113 -9.30 -4.28 -3.67
N SER A 114 -7.98 -4.14 -3.57
CA SER A 114 -7.17 -4.85 -2.57
C SER A 114 -7.39 -4.33 -1.15
N SER A 115 -7.81 -3.07 -0.99
CA SER A 115 -8.11 -2.46 0.32
C SER A 115 -9.49 -2.80 0.88
N PHE A 116 -10.32 -3.50 0.14
CA PHE A 116 -11.63 -3.96 0.62
C PHE A 116 -11.45 -4.97 1.76
N GLY A 117 -11.90 -4.61 2.97
CA GLY A 117 -11.69 -5.42 4.17
C GLY A 117 -10.28 -5.31 4.77
N ASP A 118 -9.64 -4.15 4.64
CA ASP A 118 -8.29 -3.86 5.08
C ASP A 118 -8.13 -3.71 6.60
N PHE A 119 -6.87 -3.66 7.02
CA PHE A 119 -6.45 -3.18 8.34
C PHE A 119 -5.56 -1.95 8.16
N ILE A 120 -5.96 -0.84 8.78
CA ILE A 120 -5.33 0.48 8.59
C ILE A 120 -4.30 0.72 9.67
N SER A 121 -3.13 1.27 9.31
CA SER A 121 -2.13 1.75 10.27
C SER A 121 -1.83 3.22 10.02
N LEU A 122 -1.77 3.99 11.10
CA LEU A 122 -1.45 5.42 11.10
C LEU A 122 -0.22 5.69 11.95
N SER A 123 0.67 6.55 11.47
CA SER A 123 1.84 6.98 12.25
C SER A 123 1.50 7.96 13.36
N ASP A 124 0.39 8.68 13.23
CA ASP A 124 -0.06 9.77 14.10
C ASP A 124 -1.47 9.49 14.65
N VAL A 125 -1.90 10.34 15.57
CA VAL A 125 -3.25 10.29 16.14
C VAL A 125 -4.30 10.33 15.03
N CYS A 126 -5.27 9.41 15.11
CA CYS A 126 -6.41 9.39 14.21
C CYS A 126 -7.36 10.55 14.50
N ASP A 127 -7.56 11.41 13.53
CA ASP A 127 -8.48 12.55 13.64
C ASP A 127 -9.89 12.23 13.15
N VAL A 128 -10.79 13.21 13.33
CA VAL A 128 -12.20 13.08 12.95
C VAL A 128 -12.38 12.90 11.44
N ALA A 129 -11.57 13.57 10.62
CA ALA A 129 -11.64 13.46 9.17
C ALA A 129 -11.37 12.02 8.71
N ILE A 130 -10.35 11.35 9.26
CA ILE A 130 -10.05 9.95 8.98
C ILE A 130 -11.22 9.05 9.37
N ALA A 131 -11.77 9.24 10.57
CA ALA A 131 -12.90 8.44 11.06
C ALA A 131 -14.12 8.56 10.14
N LYS A 132 -14.41 9.74 9.64
CA LYS A 132 -15.47 9.99 8.67
C LYS A 132 -15.21 9.32 7.32
N LEU A 133 -13.97 9.30 6.85
CA LEU A 133 -13.58 8.57 5.63
C LEU A 133 -13.79 7.07 5.81
N ILE A 134 -13.28 6.51 6.92
CA ILE A 134 -13.38 5.07 7.24
C ILE A 134 -14.85 4.64 7.38
N GLN A 135 -15.71 5.50 7.91
CA GLN A 135 -17.11 5.20 8.16
C GLN A 135 -17.83 4.61 6.95
N HIS A 136 -17.47 5.05 5.75
CA HIS A 136 -18.10 4.63 4.49
C HIS A 136 -17.34 3.50 3.76
N GLU A 137 -16.26 2.97 4.35
CA GLU A 137 -15.43 1.95 3.74
C GLU A 137 -15.65 0.58 4.38
N VAL A 138 -15.41 -0.50 3.62
CA VAL A 138 -15.34 -1.85 4.17
C VAL A 138 -13.91 -2.06 4.69
N SER A 139 -13.78 -2.11 6.01
CA SER A 139 -12.51 -2.22 6.72
C SER A 139 -12.67 -3.11 7.93
N ASP A 140 -11.64 -3.86 8.29
CA ASP A 140 -11.65 -4.77 9.44
C ASP A 140 -11.20 -4.09 10.74
N GLY A 141 -10.32 -3.11 10.64
CA GLY A 141 -9.81 -2.42 11.81
C GLY A 141 -8.73 -1.39 11.54
N ILE A 142 -8.26 -0.80 12.62
CA ILE A 142 -7.28 0.27 12.60
C ILE A 142 -6.34 0.18 13.80
N VAL A 143 -5.06 0.52 13.60
CA VAL A 143 -4.07 0.75 14.65
C VAL A 143 -3.48 2.15 14.51
N ALA A 144 -3.40 2.86 15.61
CA ALA A 144 -2.81 4.19 15.71
C ALA A 144 -2.23 4.43 17.10
N PRO A 145 -1.32 5.41 17.28
CA PRO A 145 -0.79 5.75 18.61
C PRO A 145 -1.82 6.42 19.50
N GLY A 146 -2.91 6.91 18.96
CA GLY A 146 -4.02 7.53 19.68
C GLY A 146 -5.18 7.89 18.76
N TYR A 147 -6.25 8.33 19.37
CA TYR A 147 -7.50 8.70 18.67
C TYR A 147 -8.08 9.96 19.30
N GLU A 148 -8.49 10.92 18.49
CA GLU A 148 -9.33 12.01 18.99
C GLU A 148 -10.64 11.44 19.55
N PRO A 149 -11.19 12.00 20.65
CA PRO A 149 -12.40 11.44 21.28
C PRO A 149 -13.59 11.27 20.34
N GLU A 150 -13.88 12.27 19.50
CA GLU A 150 -14.96 12.20 18.51
C GLU A 150 -14.66 11.16 17.42
N ALA A 151 -13.42 11.07 16.95
CA ALA A 151 -12.99 10.05 15.99
C ALA A 151 -13.21 8.64 16.54
N LEU A 152 -12.84 8.41 17.79
CA LEU A 152 -13.03 7.14 18.46
C LEU A 152 -14.53 6.74 18.52
N GLU A 153 -15.41 7.67 18.84
CA GLU A 153 -16.87 7.40 18.89
C GLU A 153 -17.44 7.06 17.51
N ILE A 154 -17.01 7.75 16.46
CA ILE A 154 -17.40 7.43 15.08
C ILE A 154 -16.95 6.01 14.70
N LEU A 155 -15.70 5.67 15.00
CA LEU A 155 -15.14 4.35 14.69
C LEU A 155 -15.80 3.23 15.49
N LYS A 156 -16.10 3.45 16.77
CA LYS A 156 -16.81 2.47 17.61
C LYS A 156 -18.19 2.10 17.08
N ALA A 157 -18.87 3.04 16.45
CA ALA A 157 -20.21 2.82 15.88
C ALA A 157 -20.20 1.93 14.62
N LYS A 158 -19.04 1.81 13.96
CA LYS A 158 -18.88 1.01 12.74
C LYS A 158 -19.03 -0.48 13.02
N LYS A 159 -19.48 -1.26 12.02
CA LYS A 159 -19.74 -2.71 12.11
C LYS A 159 -20.66 -3.08 13.30
N LYS A 160 -21.71 -2.29 13.50
CA LYS A 160 -22.65 -2.50 14.62
C LYS A 160 -21.94 -2.55 15.98
N GLY A 161 -20.93 -1.73 16.17
CA GLY A 161 -20.15 -1.65 17.41
C GLY A 161 -18.95 -2.62 17.51
N ASN A 162 -18.64 -3.34 16.46
CA ASN A 162 -17.59 -4.38 16.48
C ASN A 162 -16.34 -4.04 15.66
N TYR A 163 -16.17 -2.80 15.20
CA TYR A 163 -14.96 -2.40 14.48
C TYR A 163 -13.74 -2.56 15.37
N ASN A 164 -12.66 -3.16 14.84
CA ASN A 164 -11.45 -3.39 15.62
C ASN A 164 -10.62 -2.10 15.71
N ILE A 165 -10.42 -1.61 16.94
CA ILE A 165 -9.67 -0.39 17.20
C ILE A 165 -8.55 -0.70 18.18
N ILE A 166 -7.30 -0.57 17.73
CA ILE A 166 -6.09 -0.85 18.50
C ILE A 166 -5.33 0.45 18.72
N LYS A 167 -4.99 0.73 19.96
CA LYS A 167 -4.01 1.76 20.33
C LYS A 167 -2.67 1.09 20.57
N ILE A 168 -1.61 1.60 19.94
CA ILE A 168 -0.26 1.06 20.07
C ILE A 168 0.65 2.05 20.80
N ASP A 169 1.57 1.53 21.62
CA ASP A 169 2.59 2.34 22.26
C ASP A 169 3.66 2.76 21.22
N PRO A 170 3.76 4.05 20.88
CA PRO A 170 4.72 4.52 19.90
C PRO A 170 6.18 4.42 20.34
N GLU A 171 6.43 4.32 21.65
CA GLU A 171 7.77 4.23 22.23
C GLU A 171 8.26 2.78 22.37
N TYR A 172 7.38 1.79 22.16
CA TYR A 172 7.77 0.39 22.26
C TYR A 172 8.85 0.05 21.21
N LYS A 173 9.86 -0.67 21.67
CA LYS A 173 10.96 -1.21 20.85
C LYS A 173 10.98 -2.73 21.00
N PRO A 174 10.77 -3.47 19.92
CA PRO A 174 10.89 -4.92 19.96
C PRO A 174 12.31 -5.38 20.29
N GLU A 175 12.42 -6.61 20.81
CA GLU A 175 13.72 -7.26 20.99
C GLU A 175 14.51 -7.32 19.68
N PRO A 176 15.87 -7.23 19.74
CA PRO A 176 16.70 -7.23 18.52
C PRO A 176 16.74 -8.58 17.80
N ILE A 177 16.25 -9.64 18.45
CA ILE A 177 16.19 -11.00 17.88
C ILE A 177 14.74 -11.41 17.71
N GLU A 178 14.40 -11.87 16.53
CA GLU A 178 13.08 -12.42 16.22
C GLU A 178 13.14 -13.92 15.94
N ARG A 179 12.06 -14.63 16.26
CA ARG A 179 11.95 -16.08 16.12
C ARG A 179 10.67 -16.45 15.36
N LYS A 180 10.78 -17.51 14.57
CA LYS A 180 9.69 -18.12 13.84
C LYS A 180 9.78 -19.63 13.93
N GLN A 181 8.66 -20.31 14.08
CA GLN A 181 8.61 -21.78 14.12
C GLN A 181 7.98 -22.34 12.84
N VAL A 182 8.66 -23.33 12.25
CA VAL A 182 8.15 -24.10 11.11
C VAL A 182 8.49 -25.57 11.37
N PHE A 183 7.51 -26.43 11.30
CA PHE A 183 7.67 -27.87 11.58
C PHE A 183 8.31 -28.18 12.97
N GLY A 184 8.00 -27.33 13.98
CA GLY A 184 8.61 -27.45 15.31
C GLY A 184 10.05 -26.95 15.42
N VAL A 185 10.68 -26.60 14.29
CA VAL A 185 12.02 -26.01 14.27
C VAL A 185 11.92 -24.50 14.45
N THR A 186 12.68 -23.98 15.40
CA THR A 186 12.77 -22.54 15.63
C THR A 186 13.86 -21.91 14.75
N PHE A 187 13.44 -20.95 13.94
CA PHE A 187 14.33 -20.07 13.20
C PHE A 187 14.56 -18.81 14.02
N GLU A 188 15.80 -18.37 14.09
CA GLU A 188 16.19 -17.16 14.83
C GLU A 188 17.05 -16.28 13.92
N GLN A 189 16.75 -14.97 13.93
CA GLN A 189 17.52 -13.98 13.18
C GLN A 189 17.48 -12.62 13.89
N GLY A 190 18.44 -11.77 13.57
CA GLY A 190 18.33 -10.35 13.93
C GLY A 190 17.14 -9.71 13.20
N ARG A 191 16.44 -8.81 13.88
CA ARG A 191 15.41 -8.01 13.21
C ARG A 191 16.00 -7.18 12.10
N ASN A 192 15.22 -6.96 11.04
CA ASN A 192 15.65 -6.07 9.96
C ASN A 192 15.58 -4.60 10.42
N GLU A 193 16.67 -4.11 10.98
CA GLU A 193 16.83 -2.72 11.43
C GLU A 193 17.56 -1.85 10.39
N PHE A 194 17.69 -2.33 9.16
CA PHE A 194 18.33 -1.59 8.08
C PHE A 194 17.61 -0.28 7.81
N VAL A 195 18.36 0.83 7.89
CA VAL A 195 17.82 2.18 7.73
C VAL A 195 17.74 2.54 6.26
N ILE A 196 16.55 2.94 5.82
CA ILE A 196 16.29 3.43 4.47
C ILE A 196 16.12 4.94 4.53
N ASP A 197 17.08 5.67 3.97
CA ASP A 197 17.12 7.12 3.94
C ASP A 197 17.69 7.64 2.62
N LYS A 198 17.84 8.95 2.50
CA LYS A 198 18.37 9.59 1.28
C LYS A 198 19.81 9.22 0.96
N GLU A 199 20.63 8.91 1.97
CA GLU A 199 22.03 8.52 1.76
C GLU A 199 22.13 7.19 1.01
N LEU A 200 21.17 6.29 1.26
CA LEU A 200 21.08 5.01 0.56
C LEU A 200 20.92 5.17 -0.96
N LEU A 201 20.40 6.30 -1.41
CA LEU A 201 20.10 6.58 -2.82
C LEU A 201 21.28 7.26 -3.56
N SER A 202 22.44 7.35 -2.95
CA SER A 202 23.59 8.10 -3.50
C SER A 202 24.32 7.37 -4.65
N ASN A 203 24.23 6.04 -4.73
CA ASN A 203 24.90 5.25 -5.77
C ASN A 203 24.06 5.16 -7.03
N VAL A 204 24.03 6.21 -7.84
CA VAL A 204 23.32 6.25 -9.12
C VAL A 204 24.23 5.66 -10.22
N VAL A 205 23.80 4.54 -10.80
CA VAL A 205 24.63 3.74 -11.73
C VAL A 205 24.35 4.02 -13.22
N THR A 206 23.29 4.76 -13.54
CA THR A 206 22.92 5.13 -14.90
C THR A 206 23.62 6.39 -15.36
N GLU A 207 23.58 6.70 -16.68
CA GLU A 207 24.09 7.93 -17.27
C GLU A 207 23.37 9.16 -16.72
N ASN A 208 22.02 9.10 -16.67
CA ASN A 208 21.22 10.13 -15.99
C ASN A 208 21.42 10.00 -14.48
N LYS A 209 21.96 11.05 -13.86
CA LYS A 209 22.22 11.14 -12.42
C LYS A 209 21.19 11.96 -11.66
N GLU A 210 20.22 12.55 -12.38
CA GLU A 210 19.28 13.48 -11.77
C GLU A 210 18.12 12.73 -11.11
N ILE A 211 18.04 12.85 -9.79
CA ILE A 211 16.91 12.38 -8.97
C ILE A 211 16.40 13.58 -8.19
N THR A 212 15.17 14.00 -8.48
CA THR A 212 14.54 15.12 -7.77
C THR A 212 14.30 14.78 -6.30
N GLU A 213 14.12 15.78 -5.45
CA GLU A 213 13.80 15.57 -4.03
C GLU A 213 12.47 14.82 -3.86
N SER A 214 11.47 15.12 -4.70
CA SER A 214 10.21 14.38 -4.75
C SER A 214 10.43 12.90 -5.10
N ALA A 215 11.27 12.61 -6.10
CA ALA A 215 11.59 11.25 -6.49
C ALA A 215 12.36 10.49 -5.39
N LYS A 216 13.24 11.14 -4.65
CA LYS A 216 13.91 10.52 -3.49
C LYS A 216 12.92 10.10 -2.41
N ILE A 217 11.93 10.92 -2.13
CA ILE A 217 10.83 10.56 -1.20
C ILE A 217 10.09 9.34 -1.74
N ASP A 218 9.74 9.32 -3.01
CA ASP A 218 9.06 8.21 -3.64
C ASP A 218 9.89 6.91 -3.60
N MET A 219 11.20 6.99 -3.82
CA MET A 219 12.11 5.85 -3.69
C MET A 219 12.16 5.31 -2.25
N ILE A 220 12.19 6.19 -1.26
CA ILE A 220 12.14 5.82 0.17
C ILE A 220 10.82 5.11 0.49
N ILE A 221 9.70 5.64 0.00
CA ILE A 221 8.38 5.02 0.18
C ILE A 221 8.37 3.62 -0.44
N ALA A 222 8.87 3.48 -1.66
CA ALA A 222 8.94 2.18 -2.34
C ALA A 222 9.73 1.16 -1.50
N LEU A 223 10.94 1.50 -1.08
CA LEU A 223 11.81 0.58 -0.36
C LEU A 223 11.30 0.22 1.03
N ILE A 224 10.79 1.18 1.81
CA ILE A 224 10.21 0.91 3.13
C ILE A 224 8.94 0.06 2.99
N THR A 225 8.09 0.33 2.01
CA THR A 225 6.91 -0.48 1.72
C THR A 225 7.30 -1.94 1.44
N LEU A 226 8.34 -2.15 0.62
CA LEU A 226 8.82 -3.50 0.27
C LEU A 226 9.43 -4.24 1.45
N LYS A 227 10.02 -3.54 2.41
CA LYS A 227 10.55 -4.13 3.65
C LYS A 227 9.48 -4.90 4.44
N TYR A 228 8.20 -4.55 4.27
CA TYR A 228 7.04 -5.15 4.92
C TYR A 228 6.09 -5.86 3.96
N THR A 229 6.54 -6.13 2.74
CA THR A 229 5.76 -6.82 1.70
C THR A 229 6.32 -8.22 1.47
N GLN A 230 5.45 -9.24 1.44
CA GLN A 230 5.86 -10.61 1.15
C GLN A 230 6.59 -10.71 -0.19
N SER A 231 7.78 -11.30 -0.17
CA SER A 231 8.64 -11.43 -1.36
C SER A 231 8.15 -12.52 -2.34
N ASN A 232 8.50 -12.43 -3.63
CA ASN A 232 9.09 -11.27 -4.29
C ASN A 232 8.11 -10.11 -4.29
N SER A 233 8.62 -8.91 -4.14
CA SER A 233 7.80 -7.72 -4.16
C SER A 233 8.39 -6.58 -5.00
N VAL A 234 7.51 -5.83 -5.64
CA VAL A 234 7.81 -4.64 -6.46
C VAL A 234 6.78 -3.58 -6.16
N CYS A 235 7.20 -2.34 -6.07
CA CYS A 235 6.33 -1.22 -5.74
C CYS A 235 6.53 -0.05 -6.71
N TYR A 236 5.45 0.41 -7.33
CA TYR A 236 5.41 1.66 -8.11
C TYR A 236 4.89 2.77 -7.20
N VAL A 237 5.57 3.90 -7.24
CA VAL A 237 5.26 5.06 -6.39
C VAL A 237 5.20 6.34 -7.21
N LYS A 238 4.27 7.21 -6.91
CA LYS A 238 4.18 8.56 -7.49
C LYS A 238 3.56 9.52 -6.49
N ASN A 239 4.12 10.73 -6.40
CA ASN A 239 3.60 11.82 -5.58
C ASN A 239 3.33 11.42 -4.12
N GLY A 240 4.28 10.73 -3.51
CA GLY A 240 4.21 10.38 -2.09
C GLY A 240 3.30 9.19 -1.75
N GLN A 241 2.92 8.37 -2.73
CA GLN A 241 2.07 7.21 -2.51
C GLN A 241 2.44 6.02 -3.39
N ALA A 242 2.36 4.82 -2.85
CA ALA A 242 2.38 3.60 -3.63
C ALA A 242 1.13 3.54 -4.52
N ILE A 243 1.33 3.36 -5.80
CA ILE A 243 0.25 3.28 -6.81
C ILE A 243 0.03 1.88 -7.34
N GLY A 244 0.98 0.97 -7.11
CA GLY A 244 0.86 -0.43 -7.46
C GLY A 244 1.89 -1.26 -6.71
N ILE A 245 1.43 -2.26 -5.94
CA ILE A 245 2.28 -3.17 -5.17
C ILE A 245 2.02 -4.59 -5.63
N GLY A 246 3.07 -5.28 -6.05
CA GLY A 246 3.06 -6.72 -6.29
C GLY A 246 3.72 -7.44 -5.12
N ALA A 247 3.04 -8.45 -4.57
CA ALA A 247 3.49 -9.18 -3.39
C ALA A 247 3.44 -10.70 -3.62
N GLY A 248 4.34 -11.44 -2.97
CA GLY A 248 4.28 -12.90 -2.90
C GLY A 248 4.47 -13.62 -4.22
N GLN A 249 5.13 -13.02 -5.19
CA GLN A 249 5.33 -13.61 -6.51
C GLN A 249 6.64 -14.40 -6.57
N GLN A 250 6.60 -15.57 -7.22
CA GLN A 250 7.80 -16.42 -7.39
C GLN A 250 8.72 -15.90 -8.49
N SER A 251 8.17 -15.25 -9.52
CA SER A 251 8.94 -14.67 -10.61
C SER A 251 9.00 -13.14 -10.48
N ARG A 252 10.21 -12.57 -10.60
CA ARG A 252 10.41 -11.12 -10.57
C ARG A 252 9.63 -10.40 -11.67
N ILE A 253 9.67 -10.91 -12.90
CA ILE A 253 8.96 -10.27 -14.02
C ILE A 253 7.44 -10.33 -13.83
N HIS A 254 6.88 -11.42 -13.31
CA HIS A 254 5.46 -11.50 -13.00
C HIS A 254 5.06 -10.48 -11.92
N CYS A 255 5.92 -10.30 -10.93
CA CYS A 255 5.72 -9.29 -9.89
C CYS A 255 5.72 -7.87 -10.47
N THR A 256 6.69 -7.56 -11.34
CA THR A 256 6.79 -6.27 -12.01
C THR A 256 5.57 -5.98 -12.90
N ARG A 257 5.05 -7.00 -13.60
CA ARG A 257 3.83 -6.88 -14.40
C ARG A 257 2.60 -6.64 -13.54
N LEU A 258 2.42 -7.41 -12.47
CA LEU A 258 1.28 -7.28 -11.56
C LEU A 258 1.25 -5.90 -10.91
N ALA A 259 2.37 -5.46 -10.34
CA ALA A 259 2.47 -4.14 -9.74
C ALA A 259 2.25 -3.02 -10.76
N GLY A 260 2.79 -3.18 -11.98
CA GLY A 260 2.61 -2.24 -13.08
C GLY A 260 1.16 -2.14 -13.55
N GLN A 261 0.44 -3.25 -13.63
CA GLN A 261 -0.98 -3.26 -13.97
C GLN A 261 -1.81 -2.48 -12.92
N LYS A 262 -1.51 -2.66 -11.64
CA LYS A 262 -2.17 -1.89 -10.57
C LYS A 262 -1.86 -0.39 -10.68
N ALA A 263 -0.62 -0.02 -10.97
CA ALA A 263 -0.21 1.36 -11.20
C ALA A 263 -0.94 1.97 -12.41
N ASP A 264 -1.07 1.22 -13.50
CA ASP A 264 -1.82 1.63 -14.69
C ASP A 264 -3.31 1.85 -14.35
N ASN A 265 -3.92 0.95 -13.60
CA ASN A 265 -5.31 1.08 -13.15
C ASN A 265 -5.53 2.33 -12.31
N TRP A 266 -4.59 2.67 -11.42
CA TRP A 266 -4.65 3.91 -10.64
C TRP A 266 -4.72 5.14 -11.56
N TYR A 267 -3.92 5.18 -12.62
CA TYR A 267 -3.91 6.30 -13.55
C TYR A 267 -5.14 6.31 -14.48
N LEU A 268 -5.57 5.13 -14.95
CA LEU A 268 -6.79 4.98 -15.79
C LEU A 268 -8.05 5.47 -15.06
N ARG A 269 -8.13 5.27 -13.75
CA ARG A 269 -9.26 5.76 -12.95
C ARG A 269 -9.42 7.28 -12.98
N GLN A 270 -8.39 8.03 -13.32
CA GLN A 270 -8.39 9.48 -13.43
C GLN A 270 -8.90 9.99 -14.77
N ASN A 271 -9.11 9.10 -15.74
CA ASN A 271 -9.62 9.48 -17.07
C ASN A 271 -11.06 10.01 -16.95
N PRO A 272 -11.43 11.11 -17.68
CA PRO A 272 -12.78 11.64 -17.68
C PRO A 272 -13.87 10.61 -18.00
N LYS A 273 -13.63 9.63 -18.86
CA LYS A 273 -14.58 8.53 -19.12
C LYS A 273 -14.92 7.75 -17.84
N VAL A 274 -13.94 7.52 -16.97
CA VAL A 274 -14.12 6.80 -15.72
C VAL A 274 -14.74 7.70 -14.65
N LEU A 275 -14.27 8.94 -14.54
CA LEU A 275 -14.81 9.93 -13.59
C LEU A 275 -16.28 10.25 -13.84
N ASN A 276 -16.72 10.19 -15.09
CA ASN A 276 -18.07 10.54 -15.53
C ASN A 276 -18.97 9.32 -15.78
N LEU A 277 -18.60 8.13 -15.29
CA LEU A 277 -19.47 6.96 -15.39
C LEU A 277 -20.85 7.24 -14.79
N PRO A 278 -21.95 6.91 -15.51
CA PRO A 278 -23.30 7.31 -15.14
C PRO A 278 -23.91 6.36 -14.09
N PHE A 279 -23.35 6.32 -12.89
CA PHE A 279 -23.84 5.48 -11.82
C PHE A 279 -25.27 5.87 -11.40
N LYS A 280 -26.10 4.89 -11.12
CA LYS A 280 -27.39 5.10 -10.48
C LYS A 280 -27.22 5.67 -9.06
N ASP A 281 -28.18 6.44 -8.61
CA ASP A 281 -28.27 6.84 -7.20
C ASP A 281 -28.37 5.60 -6.30
N GLY A 282 -27.70 5.64 -5.15
CA GLY A 282 -27.75 4.56 -4.16
C GLY A 282 -26.79 3.39 -4.42
N VAL A 283 -26.06 3.35 -5.54
CA VAL A 283 -24.99 2.37 -5.74
C VAL A 283 -23.86 2.67 -4.75
N GLY A 284 -23.56 1.71 -3.88
CA GLY A 284 -22.53 1.83 -2.85
C GLY A 284 -21.11 1.89 -3.40
N ARG A 285 -20.16 2.35 -2.58
CA ARG A 285 -18.75 2.51 -2.99
C ARG A 285 -18.11 1.20 -3.47
N ALA A 286 -18.36 0.10 -2.77
CA ALA A 286 -17.81 -1.21 -3.15
C ALA A 286 -18.28 -1.65 -4.53
N ASP A 287 -19.57 -1.48 -4.84
CA ASP A 287 -20.13 -1.81 -6.15
C ASP A 287 -19.61 -0.87 -7.24
N ARG A 288 -19.43 0.43 -6.93
CA ARG A 288 -18.81 1.39 -7.85
C ARG A 288 -17.36 1.03 -8.15
N ASP A 289 -16.57 0.71 -7.12
CA ASP A 289 -15.17 0.31 -7.29
C ASP A 289 -15.05 -0.96 -8.14
N ASN A 290 -15.92 -1.96 -7.91
CA ASN A 290 -15.96 -3.18 -8.71
C ASN A 290 -16.34 -2.90 -10.17
N ALA A 291 -17.34 -2.06 -10.39
CA ALA A 291 -17.76 -1.69 -11.75
C ALA A 291 -16.66 -0.91 -12.50
N ILE A 292 -15.94 -0.01 -11.81
CA ILE A 292 -14.80 0.70 -12.39
C ILE A 292 -13.68 -0.27 -12.73
N ASP A 293 -13.34 -1.20 -11.84
CA ASP A 293 -12.29 -2.19 -12.08
C ASP A 293 -12.58 -3.05 -13.31
N LEU A 294 -13.80 -3.52 -13.45
CA LEU A 294 -14.26 -4.24 -14.66
C LEU A 294 -14.19 -3.35 -15.90
N TYR A 295 -14.70 -2.13 -15.82
CA TYR A 295 -14.78 -1.20 -16.95
C TYR A 295 -13.41 -0.83 -17.54
N ILE A 296 -12.41 -0.66 -16.70
CA ILE A 296 -11.03 -0.36 -17.13
C ILE A 296 -10.22 -1.61 -17.46
N GLY A 297 -10.69 -2.80 -17.07
CA GLY A 297 -10.01 -4.07 -17.26
C GLY A 297 -10.28 -4.73 -18.60
N ASP A 298 -9.73 -5.91 -18.79
CA ASP A 298 -9.90 -6.71 -20.00
C ASP A 298 -11.28 -7.39 -20.05
N GLU A 299 -11.91 -7.59 -18.88
CA GLU A 299 -13.25 -8.17 -18.75
C GLU A 299 -14.38 -7.13 -18.79
N TYR A 300 -14.15 -5.99 -19.45
CA TYR A 300 -15.13 -4.89 -19.52
C TYR A 300 -16.49 -5.29 -20.11
N GLU A 301 -16.53 -6.31 -20.92
CA GLU A 301 -17.78 -6.82 -21.50
C GLU A 301 -18.75 -7.30 -20.41
N ASP A 302 -18.25 -7.84 -19.30
CA ASP A 302 -19.09 -8.34 -18.21
C ASP A 302 -19.93 -7.21 -17.59
N ILE A 303 -19.34 -6.04 -17.38
CA ILE A 303 -20.10 -4.90 -16.84
C ILE A 303 -20.93 -4.19 -17.91
N LEU A 304 -20.48 -4.16 -19.18
CA LEU A 304 -21.24 -3.53 -20.26
C LEU A 304 -22.45 -4.37 -20.72
N ASN A 305 -22.39 -5.69 -20.57
CA ASN A 305 -23.51 -6.58 -20.83
C ASN A 305 -24.57 -6.56 -19.73
N ASP A 306 -24.20 -6.21 -18.49
CA ASP A 306 -25.06 -6.09 -17.32
C ASP A 306 -25.11 -4.65 -16.77
N TRP A 307 -24.97 -3.67 -17.66
CA TRP A 307 -24.82 -2.26 -17.29
C TRP A 307 -26.00 -1.72 -16.47
N GLU A 308 -27.23 -2.21 -16.74
CA GLU A 308 -28.45 -1.76 -16.05
C GLU A 308 -28.41 -1.99 -14.54
N ARG A 309 -27.55 -2.88 -14.08
CA ARG A 309 -27.41 -3.14 -12.63
C ARG A 309 -26.87 -1.93 -11.87
N VAL A 310 -25.96 -1.15 -12.47
CA VAL A 310 -25.22 -0.08 -11.77
C VAL A 310 -25.29 1.28 -12.47
N PHE A 311 -25.57 1.33 -13.79
CA PHE A 311 -25.58 2.56 -14.55
C PHE A 311 -26.99 3.00 -14.98
N THR A 312 -27.18 4.30 -15.21
CA THR A 312 -28.43 4.88 -15.76
C THR A 312 -28.52 4.73 -17.25
N GLU A 313 -27.38 4.61 -17.94
CA GLU A 313 -27.26 4.38 -19.38
C GLU A 313 -26.00 3.56 -19.66
N LYS A 314 -25.96 2.88 -20.81
CA LYS A 314 -24.80 2.05 -21.18
C LYS A 314 -23.59 2.91 -21.52
N PRO A 315 -22.48 2.80 -20.75
CA PRO A 315 -21.25 3.51 -21.08
C PRO A 315 -20.64 3.04 -22.39
N SER A 316 -19.94 3.94 -23.09
CA SER A 316 -19.11 3.55 -24.23
C SER A 316 -17.88 2.77 -23.75
N VAL A 317 -17.37 1.90 -24.62
CA VAL A 317 -16.13 1.14 -24.33
C VAL A 317 -14.96 2.09 -24.14
N PHE A 318 -14.16 1.84 -23.10
CA PHE A 318 -12.85 2.46 -22.91
C PHE A 318 -11.83 1.64 -23.71
N THR A 319 -11.53 2.08 -24.96
CA THR A 319 -10.78 1.26 -25.91
C THR A 319 -9.29 1.12 -25.53
N VAL A 320 -8.64 0.10 -26.08
CA VAL A 320 -7.20 -0.13 -25.89
C VAL A 320 -6.38 1.08 -26.33
N GLU A 321 -6.76 1.72 -27.44
CA GLU A 321 -6.09 2.91 -27.98
C GLU A 321 -6.24 4.10 -27.02
N GLU A 322 -7.44 4.35 -26.51
CA GLU A 322 -7.71 5.42 -25.54
C GLU A 322 -6.94 5.22 -24.25
N LYS A 323 -6.87 3.97 -23.73
CA LYS A 323 -6.09 3.62 -22.53
C LYS A 323 -4.60 3.87 -22.77
N LYS A 324 -4.06 3.43 -23.91
CA LYS A 324 -2.66 3.61 -24.26
C LYS A 324 -2.28 5.10 -24.36
N GLU A 325 -3.12 5.90 -25.01
CA GLU A 325 -2.94 7.34 -25.13
C GLU A 325 -2.94 8.01 -23.74
N TRP A 326 -3.90 7.65 -22.89
CA TRP A 326 -3.99 8.20 -21.52
C TRP A 326 -2.79 7.81 -20.67
N LEU A 327 -2.39 6.54 -20.70
CA LEU A 327 -1.26 6.02 -19.92
C LEU A 327 0.08 6.68 -20.32
N ALA A 328 0.24 7.12 -21.56
CA ALA A 328 1.42 7.85 -21.99
C ALA A 328 1.61 9.19 -21.24
N GLY A 329 0.55 9.75 -20.67
CA GLY A 329 0.60 10.94 -19.82
C GLY A 329 1.09 10.69 -18.40
N ASN A 330 1.19 9.44 -17.97
CA ASN A 330 1.75 9.10 -16.65
C ASN A 330 3.28 9.04 -16.73
N THR A 331 3.95 10.00 -16.14
CA THR A 331 5.41 10.16 -16.19
C THR A 331 6.00 10.34 -14.79
N ASP A 332 7.32 10.31 -14.69
CA ASP A 332 8.06 10.53 -13.44
C ASP A 332 7.68 9.55 -12.31
N VAL A 333 7.26 8.33 -12.69
CA VAL A 333 6.96 7.25 -11.76
C VAL A 333 8.25 6.64 -11.25
N THR A 334 8.24 6.24 -9.99
CA THR A 334 9.33 5.50 -9.33
C THR A 334 8.96 4.02 -9.22
N ILE A 335 9.92 3.14 -9.43
CA ILE A 335 9.82 1.71 -9.10
C ILE A 335 10.88 1.32 -8.08
N GLY A 336 10.49 0.53 -7.09
CA GLY A 336 11.39 -0.15 -6.17
C GLY A 336 11.26 -1.67 -6.30
N SER A 337 12.34 -2.39 -6.03
CA SER A 337 12.36 -3.85 -5.99
C SER A 337 13.07 -4.33 -4.73
N ASP A 338 12.55 -5.37 -4.09
CA ASP A 338 13.13 -5.95 -2.86
C ASP A 338 14.40 -6.77 -3.11
N ALA A 339 14.68 -7.11 -4.38
CA ALA A 339 15.91 -7.74 -4.82
C ALA A 339 16.30 -7.24 -6.22
N PHE A 340 17.45 -7.67 -6.75
CA PHE A 340 17.90 -7.23 -8.06
C PHE A 340 16.92 -7.62 -9.18
N PHE A 341 16.85 -6.80 -10.21
CA PHE A 341 16.22 -7.17 -11.47
C PHE A 341 17.13 -8.09 -12.26
N PRO A 342 16.69 -9.31 -12.61
CA PRO A 342 17.57 -10.28 -13.29
C PRO A 342 17.80 -9.98 -14.77
N PHE A 343 16.87 -9.27 -15.42
CA PHE A 343 16.91 -8.96 -16.85
C PHE A 343 16.32 -7.58 -17.14
N GLY A 344 16.69 -7.02 -18.30
CA GLY A 344 16.20 -5.73 -18.77
C GLY A 344 14.70 -5.67 -19.06
N ASP A 345 14.01 -6.80 -19.24
CA ASP A 345 12.57 -6.87 -19.48
C ASP A 345 11.75 -6.26 -18.34
N ASN A 346 12.24 -6.33 -17.10
CA ASN A 346 11.63 -5.64 -15.96
C ASN A 346 11.64 -4.13 -16.12
N ILE A 347 12.75 -3.57 -16.64
CA ILE A 347 12.88 -2.13 -16.92
C ILE A 347 12.00 -1.73 -18.10
N GLU A 348 11.93 -2.55 -19.16
CA GLU A 348 11.02 -2.31 -20.30
C GLU A 348 9.56 -2.29 -19.83
N ARG A 349 9.18 -3.23 -18.94
CA ARG A 349 7.81 -3.22 -18.37
C ARG A 349 7.56 -1.96 -17.54
N ALA A 350 8.51 -1.58 -16.70
CA ALA A 350 8.41 -0.38 -15.87
C ALA A 350 8.28 0.89 -16.71
N TYR A 351 9.03 0.99 -17.80
CA TYR A 351 8.95 2.11 -18.74
C TYR A 351 7.52 2.31 -19.29
N LYS A 352 6.81 1.23 -19.60
CA LYS A 352 5.42 1.29 -20.11
C LYS A 352 4.44 1.90 -19.09
N SER A 353 4.76 1.88 -17.82
CA SER A 353 3.98 2.51 -16.75
C SER A 353 4.52 3.89 -16.31
N GLY A 354 5.38 4.51 -17.13
CA GLY A 354 5.87 5.86 -16.92
C GLY A 354 7.06 5.98 -15.95
N VAL A 355 7.74 4.89 -15.64
CA VAL A 355 8.88 4.89 -14.71
C VAL A 355 10.06 5.68 -15.28
N LYS A 356 10.60 6.57 -14.46
CA LYS A 356 11.82 7.34 -14.70
C LYS A 356 12.89 7.06 -13.65
N TYR A 357 12.50 6.65 -12.46
CA TYR A 357 13.38 6.44 -11.31
C TYR A 357 13.29 5.00 -10.82
N VAL A 358 14.43 4.38 -10.58
CA VAL A 358 14.55 2.97 -10.17
C VAL A 358 15.41 2.84 -8.93
N ALA A 359 14.91 2.15 -7.91
CA ALA A 359 15.66 1.76 -6.72
C ALA A 359 15.68 0.24 -6.58
N GLN A 360 16.86 -0.37 -6.61
CA GLN A 360 17.07 -1.80 -6.47
C GLN A 360 18.43 -2.09 -5.85
N PRO A 361 18.65 -3.30 -5.28
CA PRO A 361 19.93 -3.61 -4.67
C PRO A 361 21.11 -3.72 -5.64
N GLY A 362 20.88 -4.16 -6.89
CA GLY A 362 21.96 -4.63 -7.77
C GLY A 362 22.50 -5.98 -7.32
N GLY A 363 23.57 -6.46 -7.98
CA GLY A 363 24.23 -7.71 -7.66
C GLY A 363 23.88 -8.88 -8.58
N SER A 364 23.13 -8.63 -9.66
CA SER A 364 22.93 -9.62 -10.72
C SER A 364 24.16 -9.71 -11.62
N VAL A 365 24.43 -10.90 -12.16
CA VAL A 365 25.45 -11.09 -13.20
C VAL A 365 25.11 -10.35 -14.50
N ARG A 366 23.88 -9.84 -14.63
CA ARG A 366 23.38 -9.09 -15.78
C ARG A 366 23.06 -7.62 -15.45
N ASP A 367 23.66 -7.07 -14.40
CA ASP A 367 23.47 -5.67 -14.01
C ASP A 367 23.79 -4.71 -15.16
N ASP A 368 24.80 -5.02 -15.98
CA ASP A 368 25.16 -4.24 -17.16
C ASP A 368 24.01 -4.10 -18.16
N GLN A 369 23.28 -5.19 -18.44
CA GLN A 369 22.13 -5.17 -19.34
C GLN A 369 20.94 -4.39 -18.74
N VAL A 370 20.74 -4.51 -17.44
CA VAL A 370 19.67 -3.77 -16.73
C VAL A 370 19.98 -2.27 -16.74
N ILE A 371 21.23 -1.88 -16.50
CA ILE A 371 21.69 -0.49 -16.60
C ILE A 371 21.55 0.05 -18.02
N GLU A 372 21.96 -0.71 -19.03
CA GLU A 372 21.84 -0.34 -20.44
C GLU A 372 20.37 -0.06 -20.84
N THR A 373 19.47 -0.93 -20.41
CA THR A 373 18.03 -0.74 -20.67
C THR A 373 17.51 0.55 -19.99
N ALA A 374 17.91 0.82 -18.77
CA ALA A 374 17.55 2.04 -18.07
C ALA A 374 18.13 3.28 -18.78
N ASN A 375 19.37 3.24 -19.25
CA ASN A 375 20.01 4.32 -20.03
C ASN A 375 19.26 4.59 -21.35
N LYS A 376 18.85 3.54 -22.06
CA LYS A 376 18.06 3.63 -23.28
C LYS A 376 16.80 4.49 -23.10
N HIS A 377 16.19 4.43 -21.92
CA HIS A 377 14.97 5.15 -21.58
C HIS A 377 15.22 6.43 -20.76
N GLY A 378 16.46 6.84 -20.59
CA GLY A 378 16.80 8.06 -19.84
C GLY A 378 16.49 7.99 -18.36
N MET A 379 16.36 6.79 -17.78
CA MET A 379 16.05 6.60 -16.36
C MET A 379 17.27 6.92 -15.49
N ALA A 380 17.00 7.31 -14.23
CA ALA A 380 17.98 7.36 -13.16
C ALA A 380 17.76 6.18 -12.22
N MET A 381 18.76 5.31 -12.08
CA MET A 381 18.69 4.11 -11.25
C MET A 381 19.77 4.14 -10.19
N CYS A 382 19.38 3.89 -8.93
CA CYS A 382 20.33 3.68 -7.85
C CYS A 382 20.38 2.21 -7.42
N PHE A 383 21.59 1.79 -7.03
CA PHE A 383 21.82 0.50 -6.37
C PHE A 383 21.97 0.72 -4.87
N THR A 384 21.06 0.11 -4.11
CA THR A 384 21.08 0.20 -2.65
C THR A 384 22.05 -0.74 -1.97
N GLY A 385 22.46 -1.82 -2.67
CA GLY A 385 23.33 -2.84 -2.12
C GLY A 385 22.69 -3.75 -1.06
N MET A 386 21.41 -3.56 -0.75
CA MET A 386 20.73 -4.31 0.31
C MET A 386 19.42 -4.94 -0.18
N ARG A 387 19.35 -6.26 -0.13
CA ARG A 387 18.12 -7.03 -0.36
C ARG A 387 17.16 -6.88 0.81
N LEU A 388 15.86 -6.71 0.51
CA LEU A 388 14.80 -6.44 1.48
C LEU A 388 13.77 -7.59 1.56
N PHE A 389 14.19 -8.83 1.45
CA PHE A 389 13.26 -9.97 1.54
C PHE A 389 12.50 -9.98 2.86
N HIS A 390 11.21 -10.27 2.76
CA HIS A 390 10.29 -10.42 3.87
C HIS A 390 9.47 -11.71 3.69
N HIS A 391 9.58 -12.58 4.68
CA HIS A 391 8.91 -13.88 4.67
C HIS A 391 8.19 -14.20 5.98
#